data_802e135a291d8ae9c9821166581fb755
#
_entry.id   802e135a291d8ae9c9821166581fb755
#
_cell.length_a   1.000
_cell.length_b   1.000
_cell.length_c   1.000
_cell.angle_alpha   90.00
_cell.angle_beta   90.00
_cell.angle_gamma   90.00
#
_symmetry.space_group_name_H-M   'P 1'
#
loop_
_entity.id
_entity.type
_entity.pdbx_description
1 polymer ?
#
loop_
_entity_poly.entity_id
_entity_poly.type
_entity_poly.pdbx_seq_one_letter_code
_entity_poly.pdbx_strand_id
1 'polypeptide(L)'
;NAMLVVGSVAADYAPLHPADDLARCLRYYERVGDGSEILIAGWSGAASEAIGGFLRWTRKAVTPTVTNSGTWGTVNCNQPVTASGTVAGCQLYTTSTASGHVQFTSSGSAYQTVEANP
;
A
#
# COMPACT_ATOMS: atom_id res chain seq x y z
N ASN A 1 9.10 -11.80 24.63
CA ASN A 1 8.68 -10.42 24.90
C ASN A 1 9.54 -9.83 26.02
N ALA A 2 9.90 -8.56 25.89
CA ALA A 2 10.71 -7.85 26.87
C ALA A 2 10.18 -6.43 27.07
N MET A 3 10.33 -5.92 28.27
CA MET A 3 9.99 -4.54 28.63
C MET A 3 11.16 -3.91 29.38
N LEU A 4 11.55 -2.72 28.96
CA LEU A 4 12.57 -1.94 29.62
C LEU A 4 11.91 -0.90 30.54
N VAL A 5 12.32 -0.88 31.80
CA VAL A 5 11.87 0.12 32.79
C VAL A 5 13.04 0.86 33.36
N VAL A 6 12.82 2.11 33.76
CA VAL A 6 13.81 2.94 34.44
C VAL A 6 13.63 2.77 35.94
N GLY A 7 14.72 2.47 36.64
CA GLY A 7 14.72 2.30 38.09
C GLY A 7 15.51 1.08 38.57
N SER A 8 15.57 0.90 39.87
CA SER A 8 16.29 -0.18 40.52
C SER A 8 15.40 -1.39 40.86
N VAL A 9 14.12 -1.33 40.61
CA VAL A 9 13.13 -2.36 40.87
C VAL A 9 12.54 -2.88 39.59
N ALA A 10 12.51 -4.20 39.36
CA ALA A 10 11.85 -4.80 38.20
C ALA A 10 10.34 -4.60 38.32
N ALA A 11 9.73 -4.23 37.18
CA ALA A 11 8.28 -4.12 37.05
C ALA A 11 7.72 -5.36 36.34
N ASP A 12 6.45 -5.67 36.59
CA ASP A 12 5.75 -6.72 35.88
C ASP A 12 5.61 -6.31 34.38
N TYR A 13 5.72 -7.30 33.50
CA TYR A 13 5.50 -7.08 32.07
C TYR A 13 4.04 -6.70 31.81
N ALA A 14 3.84 -5.54 31.21
CA ALA A 14 2.53 -5.05 30.79
C ALA A 14 2.45 -4.97 29.26
N PRO A 15 1.86 -5.95 28.57
CA PRO A 15 1.70 -5.89 27.13
C PRO A 15 0.73 -4.79 26.75
N LEU A 16 0.95 -4.18 25.57
CA LEU A 16 0.02 -3.23 25.00
C LEU A 16 -1.30 -3.91 24.66
N HIS A 17 -2.38 -3.14 24.69
CA HIS A 17 -3.66 -3.60 24.13
C HIS A 17 -3.44 -3.94 22.63
N PRO A 18 -4.02 -5.05 22.11
CA PRO A 18 -3.79 -5.48 20.72
C PRO A 18 -4.06 -4.41 19.68
N ALA A 19 -5.06 -3.54 19.88
CA ALA A 19 -5.36 -2.43 18.97
C ALA A 19 -4.25 -1.37 18.96
N ASP A 20 -3.66 -1.06 20.11
CA ASP A 20 -2.56 -0.10 20.22
C ASP A 20 -1.28 -0.66 19.60
N ASP A 21 -1.03 -1.94 19.78
CA ASP A 21 0.11 -2.63 19.19
C ASP A 21 0.00 -2.65 17.65
N LEU A 22 -1.17 -2.99 17.13
CA LEU A 22 -1.44 -2.93 15.69
C LEU A 22 -1.24 -1.52 15.13
N ALA A 23 -1.77 -0.49 15.79
CA ALA A 23 -1.62 0.90 15.37
C ALA A 23 -0.15 1.33 15.29
N ARG A 24 0.68 0.86 16.20
CA ARG A 24 2.13 1.10 16.17
C ARG A 24 2.80 0.39 14.99
N CYS A 25 2.44 -0.85 14.74
CA CYS A 25 2.99 -1.62 13.62
C CYS A 25 2.63 -0.99 12.28
N LEU A 26 1.41 -0.52 12.11
CA LEU A 26 0.94 0.13 10.87
C LEU A 26 1.66 1.44 10.55
N ARG A 27 2.32 2.07 11.51
CA ARG A 27 3.16 3.24 11.24
C ARG A 27 4.43 2.91 10.45
N TYR A 28 4.83 1.65 10.43
CA TYR A 28 6.08 1.22 9.80
C TYR A 28 5.86 0.28 8.62
N TYR A 29 4.85 -0.55 8.68
CA TYR A 29 4.56 -1.53 7.63
C TYR A 29 3.07 -1.71 7.43
N GLU A 30 2.67 -1.79 6.19
CA GLU A 30 1.30 -2.11 5.81
C GLU A 30 1.31 -2.82 4.44
N ARG A 31 0.41 -3.76 4.27
CA ARG A 31 0.15 -4.41 2.99
C ARG A 31 -1.24 -4.03 2.52
N VAL A 32 -1.33 -3.58 1.29
CA VAL A 32 -2.59 -3.07 0.69
C VAL A 32 -2.89 -3.85 -0.57
N GLY A 33 -4.16 -4.18 -0.80
CA GLY A 33 -4.63 -4.78 -2.04
C GLY A 33 -4.63 -6.30 -2.04
N ASP A 34 -4.69 -6.93 -0.89
CA ASP A 34 -4.87 -8.38 -0.83
C ASP A 34 -6.18 -8.80 -1.50
N GLY A 35 -6.12 -9.85 -2.34
CA GLY A 35 -7.26 -10.21 -3.16
C GLY A 35 -7.60 -9.09 -4.14
N SER A 36 -8.86 -8.85 -4.39
CA SER A 36 -9.32 -7.82 -5.33
C SER A 36 -9.72 -6.51 -4.62
N GLU A 37 -8.98 -6.11 -3.59
CA GLU A 37 -9.29 -4.89 -2.82
C GLU A 37 -9.06 -3.60 -3.59
N ILE A 38 -8.12 -3.60 -4.54
CA ILE A 38 -7.83 -2.44 -5.37
C ILE A 38 -8.39 -2.71 -6.77
N LEU A 39 -9.32 -1.88 -7.18
CA LEU A 39 -9.86 -1.85 -8.53
C LEU A 39 -9.86 -0.41 -9.01
N ILE A 40 -9.16 -0.14 -10.10
CA ILE A 40 -9.17 1.16 -10.77
C ILE A 40 -9.55 0.93 -12.22
N ALA A 41 -10.60 1.62 -12.65
CA ALA A 41 -11.15 1.50 -13.99
C ALA A 41 -11.43 2.87 -14.58
N GLY A 42 -11.39 2.94 -15.91
CA GLY A 42 -11.66 4.16 -16.64
C GLY A 42 -11.86 3.90 -18.13
N TRP A 43 -11.87 4.95 -18.89
CA TRP A 43 -11.99 4.91 -20.34
C TRP A 43 -10.84 5.68 -20.97
N SER A 44 -10.21 5.10 -21.97
CA SER A 44 -9.15 5.73 -22.73
C SER A 44 -9.62 6.03 -24.16
N GLY A 45 -9.30 7.21 -24.65
CA GLY A 45 -9.56 7.60 -26.04
C GLY A 45 -8.53 7.08 -27.03
N ALA A 46 -7.32 6.77 -26.56
CA ALA A 46 -6.20 6.31 -27.36
C ALA A 46 -5.25 5.44 -26.56
N ALA A 47 -4.30 4.80 -27.22
CA ALA A 47 -3.19 4.12 -26.57
C ALA A 47 -2.27 5.14 -25.86
N SER A 48 -1.57 4.68 -24.84
CA SER A 48 -0.58 5.43 -24.04
C SER A 48 -1.17 6.59 -23.21
N GLU A 49 -2.46 6.58 -22.95
CA GLU A 49 -3.08 7.49 -21.98
C GLU A 49 -2.94 6.95 -20.56
N ALA A 50 -2.63 7.84 -19.61
CA ALA A 50 -2.51 7.49 -18.21
C ALA A 50 -3.87 7.42 -17.53
N ILE A 51 -4.13 6.34 -16.82
CA ILE A 51 -5.33 6.14 -15.99
C ILE A 51 -4.90 5.66 -14.63
N GLY A 52 -5.41 6.28 -13.59
CA GLY A 52 -5.03 5.90 -12.24
C GLY A 52 -5.89 6.52 -11.17
N GLY A 53 -5.47 6.31 -9.94
CA GLY A 53 -6.14 6.81 -8.75
C GLY A 53 -5.16 6.94 -7.59
N PHE A 54 -5.72 7.29 -6.44
CA PHE A 54 -4.94 7.43 -5.21
C PHE A 54 -5.21 6.26 -4.30
N LEU A 55 -4.14 5.73 -3.69
CA LEU A 55 -4.22 4.83 -2.57
C LEU A 55 -3.84 5.55 -1.29
N ARG A 56 -4.54 5.22 -0.22
CA ARG A 56 -4.28 5.76 1.10
C ARG A 56 -4.02 4.63 2.09
N TRP A 57 -3.20 4.94 3.06
CA TRP A 57 -2.84 4.04 4.14
C TRP A 57 -2.73 4.77 5.46
N THR A 58 -2.56 4.03 6.53
CA THR A 58 -2.28 4.59 7.86
C THR A 58 -1.01 5.45 7.80
N ARG A 59 -1.08 6.67 8.30
CA ARG A 59 0.05 7.62 8.26
C ARG A 59 1.32 6.98 8.80
N LYS A 60 2.37 7.00 7.99
CA LYS A 60 3.67 6.43 8.32
C LYS A 60 4.53 7.39 9.12
N ALA A 61 5.51 6.83 9.84
CA ALA A 61 6.47 7.61 10.62
C ALA A 61 7.39 8.47 9.74
N VAL A 62 7.76 7.93 8.59
CA VAL A 62 8.57 8.60 7.56
C VAL A 62 7.97 8.29 6.18
N THR A 63 8.43 8.96 5.14
CA THR A 63 8.02 8.65 3.77
C THR A 63 8.37 7.19 3.46
N PRO A 64 7.39 6.34 3.13
CA PRO A 64 7.63 4.92 2.94
C PRO A 64 8.20 4.60 1.57
N THR A 65 8.85 3.44 1.48
CA THR A 65 9.09 2.75 0.22
C THR A 65 7.86 1.94 -0.14
N VAL A 66 7.32 2.17 -1.33
CA VAL A 66 6.14 1.45 -1.83
C VAL A 66 6.56 0.51 -2.93
N THR A 67 6.23 -0.77 -2.78
CA THR A 67 6.59 -1.80 -3.75
C THR A 67 5.34 -2.51 -4.26
N ASN A 68 5.19 -2.60 -5.57
CA ASN A 68 4.19 -3.45 -6.20
C ASN A 68 4.73 -4.87 -6.28
N SER A 69 3.95 -5.82 -5.81
CA SER A 69 4.29 -7.24 -5.84
C SER A 69 3.28 -8.03 -6.66
N GLY A 70 3.74 -9.09 -7.32
CA GLY A 70 2.90 -9.98 -8.10
C GLY A 70 2.46 -9.39 -9.45
N THR A 71 1.57 -10.12 -10.10
CA THR A 71 1.00 -9.74 -11.40
C THR A 71 -0.43 -9.27 -11.21
N TRP A 72 -0.69 -8.02 -11.55
CA TRP A 72 -2.02 -7.43 -11.47
C TRP A 72 -2.89 -7.89 -12.63
N GLY A 73 -4.18 -8.05 -12.36
CA GLY A 73 -5.16 -8.26 -13.42
C GLY A 73 -5.34 -6.97 -14.23
N THR A 74 -5.15 -7.03 -15.54
CA THR A 74 -5.24 -5.87 -16.40
C THR A 74 -6.19 -6.10 -17.57
N VAL A 75 -6.91 -5.06 -17.95
CA VAL A 75 -7.74 -5.02 -19.15
C VAL A 75 -7.32 -3.79 -19.94
N ASN A 76 -6.80 -3.99 -21.14
CA ASN A 76 -6.41 -2.94 -22.07
C ASN A 76 -5.40 -1.93 -21.51
N CYS A 77 -4.52 -2.38 -20.61
CA CYS A 77 -3.48 -1.54 -20.00
C CYS A 77 -2.25 -2.36 -19.59
N ASN A 78 -1.19 -1.65 -19.29
CA ASN A 78 0.04 -2.21 -18.74
C ASN A 78 -0.08 -2.48 -17.24
N GLN A 79 0.91 -3.14 -16.66
CA GLN A 79 0.97 -3.31 -15.21
C GLN A 79 1.06 -1.95 -14.51
N PRO A 80 0.36 -1.76 -13.38
CA PRO A 80 0.37 -0.47 -12.70
C PRO A 80 1.72 -0.15 -12.07
N VAL A 81 1.99 1.14 -11.98
CA VAL A 81 3.18 1.68 -11.30
C VAL A 81 2.77 2.70 -10.24
N THR A 82 3.61 2.89 -9.24
CA THR A 82 3.39 3.87 -8.19
C THR A 82 4.17 5.15 -8.44
N ALA A 83 3.60 6.27 -8.07
CA ALA A 83 4.25 7.58 -8.11
C ALA A 83 3.83 8.44 -6.94
N SER A 84 4.62 9.47 -6.65
CA SER A 84 4.30 10.50 -5.64
C SER A 84 3.96 9.92 -4.26
N GLY A 85 4.76 8.97 -3.79
CA GLY A 85 4.60 8.39 -2.46
C GLY A 85 4.77 9.42 -1.34
N THR A 86 3.86 9.42 -0.39
CA THR A 86 3.88 10.27 0.80
C THR A 86 3.67 9.43 2.06
N VAL A 87 3.77 10.05 3.22
CA VAL A 87 3.48 9.38 4.51
C VAL A 87 2.04 8.85 4.63
N ALA A 88 1.12 9.30 3.79
CA ALA A 88 -0.32 8.98 3.88
C ALA A 88 -0.90 8.29 2.65
N GLY A 89 -0.18 8.16 1.56
CA GLY A 89 -0.67 7.54 0.33
C GLY A 89 0.22 7.74 -0.87
N CYS A 90 -0.20 7.20 -2.01
CA CYS A 90 0.49 7.38 -3.29
C CYS A 90 -0.49 7.42 -4.45
N GLN A 91 0.02 7.80 -5.61
CA GLN A 91 -0.66 7.56 -6.88
C GLN A 91 -0.34 6.14 -7.38
N LEU A 92 -1.36 5.47 -7.87
CA LEU A 92 -1.23 4.21 -8.59
C LEU A 92 -1.84 4.40 -9.98
N TYR A 93 -1.06 4.22 -11.03
CA TYR A 93 -1.50 4.47 -12.39
C TYR A 93 -0.94 3.45 -13.38
N THR A 94 -1.56 3.41 -14.53
CA THR A 94 -1.11 2.63 -15.67
C THR A 94 -1.25 3.44 -16.95
N THR A 95 -0.70 2.93 -18.05
CA THR A 95 -0.94 3.45 -19.40
C THR A 95 -1.79 2.47 -20.19
N SER A 96 -2.75 2.98 -20.93
CA SER A 96 -3.60 2.18 -21.81
C SER A 96 -2.78 1.60 -22.98
N THR A 97 -3.20 0.44 -23.48
CA THR A 97 -2.61 -0.19 -24.67
C THR A 97 -3.42 0.10 -25.94
N ALA A 98 -4.69 0.48 -25.79
CA ALA A 98 -5.59 0.87 -26.88
C ALA A 98 -6.72 1.73 -26.35
N SER A 99 -7.55 2.28 -27.22
CA SER A 99 -8.79 2.97 -26.83
C SER A 99 -9.79 1.98 -26.23
N GLY A 100 -10.67 2.45 -25.37
CA GLY A 100 -11.74 1.70 -24.78
C GLY A 100 -11.67 1.61 -23.25
N HIS A 101 -12.37 0.62 -22.70
CA HIS A 101 -12.36 0.36 -21.26
C HIS A 101 -10.98 -0.07 -20.80
N VAL A 102 -10.53 0.55 -19.72
CA VAL A 102 -9.24 0.26 -19.07
C VAL A 102 -9.49 -0.07 -17.61
N GLN A 103 -8.88 -1.14 -17.14
CA GLN A 103 -9.02 -1.58 -15.75
C GLN A 103 -7.77 -2.27 -15.29
N PHE A 104 -7.38 -2.04 -14.05
CA PHE A 104 -6.44 -2.90 -13.35
C PHE A 104 -6.92 -3.17 -11.94
N THR A 105 -6.64 -4.37 -11.46
CA THR A 105 -7.08 -4.85 -10.16
C THR A 105 -5.98 -5.65 -9.47
N SER A 106 -5.90 -5.53 -8.17
CA SER A 106 -5.10 -6.45 -7.36
C SER A 106 -5.71 -7.84 -7.40
N SER A 107 -4.90 -8.84 -7.18
CA SER A 107 -5.31 -10.24 -7.15
C SER A 107 -4.70 -10.95 -5.94
N GLY A 108 -4.96 -12.23 -5.78
CA GLY A 108 -4.42 -12.99 -4.65
C GLY A 108 -2.89 -12.98 -4.53
N SER A 109 -2.18 -12.76 -5.65
CA SER A 109 -0.72 -12.66 -5.68
C SER A 109 -0.21 -11.22 -5.92
N ALA A 110 -1.09 -10.27 -6.19
CA ALA A 110 -0.75 -8.88 -6.51
C ALA A 110 -1.21 -7.94 -5.41
N TYR A 111 -0.27 -7.23 -4.81
CA TYR A 111 -0.51 -6.31 -3.71
C TYR A 111 0.57 -5.25 -3.66
N GLN A 112 0.37 -4.25 -2.81
CA GLN A 112 1.42 -3.28 -2.48
C GLN A 112 1.92 -3.49 -1.05
N THR A 113 3.22 -3.36 -0.86
CA THR A 113 3.82 -3.20 0.46
C THR A 113 4.23 -1.76 0.67
N VAL A 114 3.93 -1.24 1.85
CA VAL A 114 4.24 0.12 2.26
C VAL A 114 5.15 0.03 3.49
N GLU A 115 6.43 0.30 3.30
CA GLU A 115 7.45 0.08 4.32
C GLU A 115 8.14 1.41 4.67
N ALA A 116 8.05 1.80 5.92
CA ALA A 116 8.57 3.05 6.44
C ALA A 116 9.55 2.81 7.59
N ASN A 117 10.53 1.96 7.37
CA ASN A 117 11.61 1.74 8.34
C ASN A 117 12.52 2.97 8.36
N PRO A 118 12.77 3.53 9.56
CA PRO A 118 13.67 4.67 9.71
C PRO A 118 15.13 4.31 9.43
#